data_c49fa90956a81b526fb9e98c602d339d
#
_entry.id   c49fa90956a81b526fb9e98c602d339d
#
_cell.length_a   1.000
_cell.length_b   1.000
_cell.length_c   1.000
_cell.angle_alpha   90.00
_cell.angle_beta   90.00
_cell.angle_gamma   90.00
#
_symmetry.space_group_name_H-M   'P 1'
#
loop_
_entity.id
_entity.type
_entity.pdbx_description
1 polymer ?
#
loop_
_entity_poly.entity_id
_entity_poly.type
_entity_poly.pdbx_seq_one_letter_code
_entity_poly.pdbx_strand_id
1 'polypeptide(L)'
;MPTYLEINRHDLREADYVRTPTAELAPGQVRFRVDRFGLTANNITYGVMGDAMRYWDFFPALDGARGRLPVWGFGTVVESRHHDVPVGQRAYGYWPLGSELTIDAGRLDGRSVVDVAEHRAQLPSPYNRYIFTEHDPAYRVGFEDIQILLWPLFYTSFVVEDFLDDHAYFAARSTVISSASSKTAIGAAFLAQRRGTGPVVGVTSASNLAFTKGLGCYDIVTTYDAIESLDRDASCYIDIAGNRDVTQRIHHHFGDQLTYSMIVGDTHWDAAAELQLPNVGPKPEFLFAPVQIAKRTKDWGRDGLEERVGESWRLFGDFAQQWLTSDVRTGASAIREGYFDVCDGRIAPSVGVVCESLT
;
A
#
# COMPACT_ATOMS: atom_id res chain seq x y z
N MET A 1 -27.22 -9.68 8.06
CA MET A 1 -26.15 -10.66 8.40
C MET A 1 -24.88 -10.23 7.67
N PRO A 2 -23.81 -9.97 8.39
CA PRO A 2 -22.52 -9.64 7.78
C PRO A 2 -22.07 -10.70 6.77
N THR A 3 -21.53 -10.23 5.65
CA THR A 3 -21.06 -11.06 4.55
C THR A 3 -19.57 -10.77 4.33
N TYR A 4 -18.74 -11.80 4.22
CA TYR A 4 -17.30 -11.70 4.01
C TYR A 4 -16.88 -12.59 2.85
N LEU A 5 -15.94 -12.14 2.01
CA LEU A 5 -15.25 -13.01 1.09
C LEU A 5 -14.11 -13.68 1.88
N GLU A 6 -14.26 -14.95 2.18
CA GLU A 6 -13.25 -15.75 2.88
C GLU A 6 -12.43 -16.54 1.88
N ILE A 7 -11.10 -16.51 2.04
CA ILE A 7 -10.12 -16.96 1.07
C ILE A 7 -9.33 -18.11 1.69
N ASN A 8 -9.06 -19.16 0.94
CA ASN A 8 -8.17 -20.21 1.36
C ASN A 8 -6.74 -19.66 1.51
N ARG A 9 -6.14 -19.79 2.72
CA ARG A 9 -4.81 -19.24 3.03
C ARG A 9 -3.69 -19.83 2.19
N HIS A 10 -3.88 -21.06 1.66
CA HIS A 10 -2.90 -21.78 0.86
C HIS A 10 -3.16 -21.69 -0.65
N ASP A 11 -4.37 -21.28 -1.06
CA ASP A 11 -4.72 -21.02 -2.46
C ASP A 11 -5.63 -19.81 -2.57
N LEU A 12 -5.05 -18.66 -2.90
CA LEU A 12 -5.78 -17.39 -3.01
C LEU A 12 -6.83 -17.39 -4.14
N ARG A 13 -6.84 -18.40 -5.02
CA ARG A 13 -7.87 -18.57 -6.04
C ARG A 13 -9.12 -19.31 -5.54
N GLU A 14 -9.09 -19.80 -4.31
CA GLU A 14 -10.27 -20.36 -3.65
C GLU A 14 -10.87 -19.33 -2.69
N ALA A 15 -11.91 -18.64 -3.12
CA ALA A 15 -12.59 -17.60 -2.35
C ALA A 15 -14.10 -17.72 -2.46
N ASP A 16 -14.79 -17.76 -1.32
CA ASP A 16 -16.24 -17.89 -1.23
C ASP A 16 -16.85 -16.95 -0.20
N TYR A 17 -18.11 -16.53 -0.46
CA TYR A 17 -18.84 -15.72 0.49
C TYR A 17 -19.36 -16.53 1.68
N VAL A 18 -19.06 -16.04 2.87
CA VAL A 18 -19.58 -16.56 4.13
C VAL A 18 -20.43 -15.50 4.82
N ARG A 19 -21.60 -15.89 5.33
CA ARG A 19 -22.47 -15.06 6.16
C ARG A 19 -22.36 -15.47 7.61
N THR A 20 -22.19 -14.49 8.49
CA THR A 20 -22.10 -14.74 9.93
C THR A 20 -23.30 -14.12 10.65
N PRO A 21 -23.73 -14.69 11.79
CA PRO A 21 -24.76 -14.04 12.62
C PRO A 21 -24.30 -12.65 13.07
N THR A 22 -25.23 -11.70 13.11
CA THR A 22 -24.99 -10.40 13.72
C THR A 22 -25.04 -10.57 15.25
N ALA A 23 -23.93 -10.33 15.94
CA ALA A 23 -23.88 -10.33 17.40
C ALA A 23 -24.37 -8.99 17.97
N GLU A 24 -24.98 -9.02 19.16
CA GLU A 24 -25.22 -7.77 19.92
C GLU A 24 -23.87 -7.13 20.31
N LEU A 25 -23.83 -5.80 20.31
CA LEU A 25 -22.64 -5.08 20.76
C LEU A 25 -22.50 -5.17 22.29
N ALA A 26 -21.30 -5.45 22.75
CA ALA A 26 -20.93 -5.24 24.15
C ALA A 26 -20.72 -3.74 24.45
N PRO A 27 -20.76 -3.30 25.70
CA PRO A 27 -20.41 -1.94 26.08
C PRO A 27 -19.02 -1.55 25.56
N GLY A 28 -18.91 -0.37 24.93
CA GLY A 28 -17.69 0.14 24.33
C GLY A 28 -17.45 -0.33 22.89
N GLN A 29 -18.26 -1.24 22.36
CA GLN A 29 -18.13 -1.67 20.96
C GLN A 29 -18.84 -0.72 19.99
N VAL A 30 -18.31 -0.68 18.77
CA VAL A 30 -18.84 0.07 17.63
C VAL A 30 -18.87 -0.82 16.41
N ARG A 31 -19.99 -0.80 15.68
CA ARG A 31 -20.14 -1.51 14.40
C ARG A 31 -20.10 -0.52 13.25
N PHE A 32 -19.21 -0.79 12.31
CA PHE A 32 -19.13 -0.11 11.05
C PHE A 32 -19.74 -0.97 9.93
N ARG A 33 -20.49 -0.36 9.04
CA ARG A 33 -20.71 -0.88 7.70
C ARG A 33 -19.52 -0.46 6.85
N VAL A 34 -18.94 -1.39 6.08
CA VAL A 34 -17.92 -1.08 5.09
C VAL A 34 -18.62 -0.56 3.83
N ASP A 35 -18.39 0.70 3.51
CA ASP A 35 -19.10 1.39 2.42
C ASP A 35 -18.40 1.18 1.08
N ARG A 36 -17.06 1.38 1.07
CA ARG A 36 -16.26 1.42 -0.15
C ARG A 36 -14.81 1.07 0.16
N PHE A 37 -14.19 0.23 -0.67
CA PHE A 37 -12.80 -0.20 -0.49
C PHE A 37 -12.12 -0.51 -1.81
N GLY A 38 -10.78 -0.55 -1.82
CA GLY A 38 -9.97 -0.86 -2.99
C GLY A 38 -9.47 -2.28 -3.01
N LEU A 39 -9.37 -2.84 -4.22
CA LEU A 39 -8.63 -4.06 -4.51
C LEU A 39 -7.44 -3.74 -5.41
N THR A 40 -6.25 -4.05 -4.93
CA THR A 40 -4.98 -3.78 -5.59
C THR A 40 -4.04 -4.98 -5.43
N ALA A 41 -2.95 -5.02 -6.18
CA ALA A 41 -1.91 -6.04 -5.99
C ALA A 41 -1.38 -6.09 -4.54
N ASN A 42 -1.41 -4.98 -3.81
CA ASN A 42 -1.02 -4.94 -2.40
C ASN A 42 -1.89 -5.84 -1.50
N ASN A 43 -3.18 -5.98 -1.82
CA ASN A 43 -4.06 -6.89 -1.08
C ASN A 43 -3.66 -8.35 -1.32
N ILE A 44 -3.21 -8.69 -2.54
CA ILE A 44 -2.70 -10.04 -2.83
C ILE A 44 -1.41 -10.30 -2.03
N THR A 45 -0.54 -9.30 -1.91
CA THR A 45 0.64 -9.36 -1.03
C THR A 45 0.24 -9.64 0.42
N TYR A 46 -0.83 -9.01 0.94
CA TYR A 46 -1.34 -9.33 2.28
C TYR A 46 -1.78 -10.80 2.40
N GLY A 47 -2.35 -11.38 1.36
CA GLY A 47 -2.72 -12.79 1.34
C GLY A 47 -1.49 -13.71 1.33
N VAL A 48 -0.55 -13.45 0.41
CA VAL A 48 0.70 -14.24 0.28
C VAL A 48 1.53 -14.20 1.56
N MET A 49 1.63 -13.02 2.20
CA MET A 49 2.38 -12.79 3.44
C MET A 49 1.53 -12.97 4.70
N GLY A 50 0.32 -13.47 4.54
CA GLY A 50 -0.70 -13.46 5.58
C GLY A 50 -0.28 -14.14 6.88
N ASP A 51 0.43 -15.26 6.79
CA ASP A 51 0.96 -15.98 7.96
C ASP A 51 2.29 -15.35 8.46
N ALA A 52 3.23 -15.05 7.57
CA ALA A 52 4.54 -14.52 7.93
C ALA A 52 4.45 -13.12 8.58
N MET A 53 3.59 -12.25 8.06
CA MET A 53 3.37 -10.89 8.54
C MET A 53 2.10 -10.75 9.41
N ARG A 54 1.44 -11.84 9.69
CA ARG A 54 0.24 -11.91 10.53
C ARG A 54 -0.95 -11.09 9.99
N TYR A 55 -1.07 -10.90 8.66
CA TYR A 55 -2.19 -10.16 8.09
C TYR A 55 -3.53 -10.86 8.26
N TRP A 56 -3.56 -12.21 8.33
CA TRP A 56 -4.77 -12.96 8.62
C TRP A 56 -5.30 -12.77 10.04
N ASP A 57 -4.46 -12.32 10.97
CA ASP A 57 -4.83 -12.14 12.37
C ASP A 57 -5.67 -10.87 12.60
N PHE A 58 -5.69 -9.93 11.64
CA PHE A 58 -6.50 -8.71 11.77
C PHE A 58 -8.01 -9.01 11.76
N PHE A 59 -8.44 -9.95 10.95
CA PHE A 59 -9.84 -10.28 10.74
C PHE A 59 -10.04 -11.81 10.73
N PRO A 60 -9.96 -12.47 11.87
CA PRO A 60 -10.01 -13.93 11.94
C PRO A 60 -11.30 -14.49 11.33
N ALA A 61 -11.18 -15.51 10.47
CA ALA A 61 -12.30 -16.31 10.02
C ALA A 61 -12.65 -17.38 11.07
N LEU A 62 -13.88 -17.92 11.01
CA LEU A 62 -14.27 -19.00 11.90
C LEU A 62 -13.55 -20.32 11.56
N ASP A 63 -13.30 -20.55 10.28
CA ASP A 63 -12.50 -21.68 9.79
C ASP A 63 -11.03 -21.23 9.69
N GLY A 64 -10.15 -21.88 10.47
CA GLY A 64 -8.73 -21.55 10.50
C GLY A 64 -7.98 -21.80 9.18
N ALA A 65 -8.52 -22.59 8.24
CA ALA A 65 -7.95 -22.77 6.90
C ALA A 65 -8.27 -21.58 5.98
N ARG A 66 -9.22 -20.74 6.36
CA ARG A 66 -9.63 -19.54 5.62
C ARG A 66 -9.18 -18.27 6.34
N GLY A 67 -9.10 -17.18 5.58
CA GLY A 67 -8.79 -15.85 6.07
C GLY A 67 -9.67 -14.78 5.43
N ARG A 68 -9.79 -13.65 6.09
CA ARG A 68 -10.44 -12.45 5.55
C ARG A 68 -9.36 -11.47 5.15
N LEU A 69 -9.25 -11.25 3.85
CA LEU A 69 -8.23 -10.36 3.29
C LEU A 69 -8.48 -8.92 3.76
N PRO A 70 -7.46 -8.24 4.28
CA PRO A 70 -7.60 -6.83 4.61
C PRO A 70 -7.66 -5.94 3.37
N VAL A 71 -8.47 -4.89 3.45
CA VAL A 71 -8.63 -3.86 2.41
C VAL A 71 -8.61 -2.47 3.03
N TRP A 72 -8.17 -1.47 2.27
CA TRP A 72 -8.26 -0.08 2.67
C TRP A 72 -9.51 0.57 2.09
N GLY A 73 -10.15 1.43 2.85
CA GLY A 73 -11.37 2.07 2.39
C GLY A 73 -12.10 2.88 3.46
N PHE A 74 -13.38 3.08 3.24
CA PHE A 74 -14.26 3.85 4.10
C PHE A 74 -15.38 2.98 4.68
N GLY A 75 -15.73 3.29 5.92
CA GLY A 75 -16.85 2.68 6.61
C GLY A 75 -17.60 3.71 7.46
N THR A 76 -18.87 3.46 7.67
CA THR A 76 -19.77 4.32 8.46
C THR A 76 -20.27 3.58 9.69
N VAL A 77 -20.25 4.23 10.85
CA VAL A 77 -20.81 3.71 12.10
C VAL A 77 -22.32 3.52 11.94
N VAL A 78 -22.80 2.28 12.07
CA VAL A 78 -24.23 1.93 12.00
C VAL A 78 -24.83 1.58 13.35
N GLU A 79 -24.01 1.18 14.30
CA GLU A 79 -24.42 0.90 15.69
C GLU A 79 -23.25 1.22 16.63
N SER A 80 -23.54 1.85 17.77
CA SER A 80 -22.51 2.20 18.75
C SER A 80 -22.99 2.01 20.17
N ARG A 81 -22.15 1.39 20.99
CA ARG A 81 -22.27 1.37 22.46
C ARG A 81 -21.11 2.11 23.13
N HIS A 82 -20.45 2.99 22.39
CA HIS A 82 -19.41 3.90 22.88
C HIS A 82 -19.95 5.34 22.88
N HIS A 83 -19.76 6.08 23.98
CA HIS A 83 -20.38 7.41 24.18
C HIS A 83 -19.81 8.50 23.23
N ASP A 84 -18.53 8.39 22.85
CA ASP A 84 -17.84 9.39 22.01
C ASP A 84 -17.79 9.02 20.51
N VAL A 85 -18.36 7.91 20.10
CA VAL A 85 -18.38 7.49 18.70
C VAL A 85 -19.84 7.38 18.23
N PRO A 86 -20.42 8.45 17.67
CA PRO A 86 -21.82 8.45 17.29
C PRO A 86 -22.10 7.67 16.00
N VAL A 87 -23.33 7.16 15.88
CA VAL A 87 -23.86 6.60 14.63
C VAL A 87 -23.84 7.66 13.54
N GLY A 88 -23.47 7.24 12.33
CA GLY A 88 -23.34 8.10 11.16
C GLY A 88 -21.93 8.64 10.93
N GLN A 89 -21.03 8.51 11.91
CA GLN A 89 -19.63 8.94 11.74
C GLN A 89 -18.91 8.05 10.72
N ARG A 90 -18.22 8.66 9.78
CA ARG A 90 -17.50 7.97 8.70
C ARG A 90 -16.00 8.00 8.92
N ALA A 91 -15.33 6.89 8.65
CA ALA A 91 -13.90 6.77 8.85
C ALA A 91 -13.19 6.08 7.66
N TYR A 92 -11.94 6.48 7.44
CA TYR A 92 -10.98 5.76 6.60
C TYR A 92 -10.18 4.79 7.48
N GLY A 93 -9.93 3.58 7.00
CA GLY A 93 -9.21 2.58 7.76
C GLY A 93 -8.98 1.27 7.03
N TYR A 94 -8.58 0.26 7.82
CA TYR A 94 -8.24 -1.08 7.39
C TYR A 94 -9.40 -2.03 7.76
N TRP A 95 -10.07 -2.56 6.73
CA TRP A 95 -11.31 -3.31 6.85
C TRP A 95 -11.13 -4.75 6.40
N PRO A 96 -11.98 -5.70 6.88
CA PRO A 96 -12.10 -7.00 6.21
C PRO A 96 -12.69 -6.82 4.82
N LEU A 97 -12.33 -7.67 3.85
CA LEU A 97 -13.06 -7.80 2.59
C LEU A 97 -14.46 -8.35 2.89
N GLY A 98 -15.35 -7.45 3.30
CA GLY A 98 -16.65 -7.79 3.86
C GLY A 98 -17.55 -6.57 4.01
N SER A 99 -18.77 -6.80 4.50
CA SER A 99 -19.80 -5.75 4.62
C SER A 99 -19.78 -4.98 5.93
N GLU A 100 -19.19 -5.55 7.01
CA GLU A 100 -19.23 -4.96 8.34
C GLU A 100 -17.95 -5.27 9.13
N LEU A 101 -17.66 -4.41 10.12
CA LEU A 101 -16.66 -4.65 11.13
C LEU A 101 -17.17 -4.16 12.50
N THR A 102 -17.06 -5.00 13.52
CA THR A 102 -17.23 -4.59 14.92
C THR A 102 -15.86 -4.43 15.56
N ILE A 103 -15.60 -3.30 16.20
CA ILE A 103 -14.37 -2.99 16.91
C ILE A 103 -14.61 -2.83 18.40
N ASP A 104 -13.61 -3.12 19.21
CA ASP A 104 -13.51 -2.67 20.60
C ASP A 104 -12.94 -1.25 20.59
N ALA A 105 -13.82 -0.25 20.67
CA ALA A 105 -13.41 1.15 20.51
C ALA A 105 -12.63 1.62 21.74
N GLY A 106 -11.37 2.01 21.51
CA GLY A 106 -10.49 2.57 22.52
C GLY A 106 -9.59 3.65 21.96
N ARG A 107 -8.89 4.38 22.84
CA ARG A 107 -7.93 5.44 22.50
C ARG A 107 -8.45 6.42 21.44
N LEU A 108 -9.48 7.17 21.80
CA LEU A 108 -9.96 8.29 20.99
C LEU A 108 -9.07 9.51 21.22
N ASP A 109 -8.65 10.14 20.13
CA ASP A 109 -7.90 11.42 20.13
C ASP A 109 -8.71 12.58 19.51
N GLY A 110 -10.02 12.40 19.37
CA GLY A 110 -10.94 13.32 18.70
C GLY A 110 -10.87 13.28 17.18
N ARG A 111 -9.82 12.70 16.60
CA ARG A 111 -9.63 12.56 15.15
C ARG A 111 -9.83 11.13 14.65
N SER A 112 -9.70 10.16 15.53
CA SER A 112 -9.74 8.75 15.19
C SER A 112 -10.14 7.88 16.37
N VAL A 113 -10.56 6.67 16.07
CA VAL A 113 -10.74 5.59 17.03
C VAL A 113 -9.77 4.45 16.73
N VAL A 114 -9.23 3.83 17.77
CA VAL A 114 -8.35 2.65 17.64
C VAL A 114 -9.10 1.42 18.10
N ASP A 115 -9.06 0.35 17.31
CA ASP A 115 -9.51 -0.96 17.74
C ASP A 115 -8.50 -1.56 18.72
N VAL A 116 -8.96 -1.78 19.95
CA VAL A 116 -8.15 -2.34 21.03
C VAL A 116 -8.51 -3.80 21.36
N ALA A 117 -9.18 -4.49 20.43
CA ALA A 117 -9.49 -5.91 20.57
C ALA A 117 -8.24 -6.72 20.92
N GLU A 118 -8.37 -7.69 21.84
CA GLU A 118 -7.24 -8.46 22.38
C GLU A 118 -6.36 -9.09 21.30
N HIS A 119 -6.97 -9.69 20.26
CA HIS A 119 -6.24 -10.33 19.16
C HIS A 119 -5.39 -9.35 18.35
N ARG A 120 -5.66 -8.03 18.42
CA ARG A 120 -4.92 -6.97 17.71
C ARG A 120 -3.83 -6.32 18.53
N ALA A 121 -3.72 -6.63 19.82
CA ALA A 121 -2.79 -5.96 20.74
C ALA A 121 -1.32 -6.08 20.33
N GLN A 122 -0.95 -7.15 19.62
CA GLN A 122 0.40 -7.42 19.14
C GLN A 122 0.57 -7.15 17.63
N LEU A 123 -0.46 -6.62 16.97
CA LEU A 123 -0.40 -6.29 15.55
C LEU A 123 0.04 -4.85 15.35
N PRO A 124 0.62 -4.50 14.18
CA PRO A 124 1.10 -3.14 13.92
C PRO A 124 -0.02 -2.10 14.06
N SER A 125 0.20 -1.14 14.95
CA SER A 125 -0.80 -0.17 15.38
C SER A 125 -1.42 0.71 14.28
N PRO A 126 -0.73 1.06 13.16
CA PRO A 126 -1.34 1.85 12.09
C PRO A 126 -2.59 1.19 11.47
N TYR A 127 -2.64 -0.15 11.44
CA TYR A 127 -3.77 -0.90 10.88
C TYR A 127 -4.97 -1.02 11.83
N ASN A 128 -4.82 -0.61 13.09
CA ASN A 128 -5.88 -0.63 14.09
C ASN A 128 -6.59 0.72 14.20
N ARG A 129 -6.16 1.73 13.42
CA ARG A 129 -6.65 3.10 13.52
C ARG A 129 -7.66 3.40 12.42
N TYR A 130 -8.81 3.94 12.79
CA TYR A 130 -9.87 4.42 11.92
C TYR A 130 -9.97 5.93 12.04
N ILE A 131 -9.56 6.65 10.99
CA ILE A 131 -9.48 8.12 10.99
C ILE A 131 -10.81 8.68 10.50
N PHE A 132 -11.45 9.52 11.30
CA PHE A 132 -12.71 10.15 10.91
C PHE A 132 -12.49 11.11 9.76
N THR A 133 -13.33 11.01 8.72
CA THR A 133 -13.15 11.79 7.47
C THR A 133 -13.11 13.28 7.69
N GLU A 134 -13.80 13.80 8.71
CA GLU A 134 -13.80 15.22 9.10
C GLU A 134 -12.42 15.71 9.58
N HIS A 135 -11.56 14.79 10.02
CA HIS A 135 -10.24 15.05 10.59
C HIS A 135 -9.08 14.39 9.85
N ASP A 136 -9.38 13.69 8.74
CA ASP A 136 -8.38 13.03 7.93
C ASP A 136 -7.71 14.03 6.97
N PRO A 137 -6.41 14.34 7.14
CA PRO A 137 -5.70 15.28 6.26
C PRO A 137 -5.55 14.77 4.83
N ALA A 138 -5.72 13.45 4.61
CA ALA A 138 -5.69 12.84 3.29
C ALA A 138 -7.06 12.89 2.58
N TYR A 139 -8.14 13.15 3.32
CA TYR A 139 -9.48 13.14 2.77
C TYR A 139 -9.78 14.40 1.97
N ARG A 140 -10.34 14.20 0.79
CA ARG A 140 -10.90 15.26 -0.05
C ARG A 140 -12.15 14.73 -0.76
N VAL A 141 -13.24 15.49 -0.69
CA VAL A 141 -14.49 15.17 -1.40
C VAL A 141 -14.19 14.98 -2.89
N GLY A 142 -14.69 13.88 -3.47
CA GLY A 142 -14.44 13.51 -4.88
C GLY A 142 -13.11 12.82 -5.15
N PHE A 143 -12.27 12.60 -4.13
CA PHE A 143 -10.99 11.91 -4.23
C PHE A 143 -10.94 10.57 -3.47
N GLU A 144 -12.08 10.08 -3.03
CA GLU A 144 -12.12 8.85 -2.23
C GLU A 144 -11.50 7.66 -2.94
N ASP A 145 -11.74 7.49 -4.24
CA ASP A 145 -11.15 6.41 -5.03
C ASP A 145 -9.62 6.50 -5.06
N ILE A 146 -9.10 7.71 -5.25
CA ILE A 146 -7.66 7.96 -5.24
C ILE A 146 -7.10 7.61 -3.86
N GLN A 147 -7.76 8.02 -2.78
CA GLN A 147 -7.32 7.71 -1.43
C GLN A 147 -7.35 6.21 -1.14
N ILE A 148 -8.43 5.53 -1.49
CA ILE A 148 -8.58 4.08 -1.33
C ILE A 148 -7.47 3.32 -2.06
N LEU A 149 -7.18 3.70 -3.30
CA LEU A 149 -6.28 2.98 -4.18
C LEU A 149 -4.80 3.33 -3.99
N LEU A 150 -4.51 4.55 -3.54
CA LEU A 150 -3.14 5.07 -3.59
C LEU A 150 -2.58 5.48 -2.23
N TRP A 151 -3.38 5.90 -1.26
CA TRP A 151 -2.87 6.43 0.01
C TRP A 151 -1.89 5.50 0.74
N PRO A 152 -2.17 4.19 0.92
CA PRO A 152 -1.25 3.29 1.61
C PRO A 152 0.07 3.12 0.86
N LEU A 153 0.01 3.13 -0.46
CA LEU A 153 1.17 2.97 -1.34
C LEU A 153 1.99 4.26 -1.43
N PHE A 154 1.28 5.41 -1.49
CA PHE A 154 1.92 6.72 -1.50
C PHE A 154 2.66 7.01 -0.19
N TYR A 155 2.11 6.59 0.95
CA TYR A 155 2.81 6.74 2.22
C TYR A 155 4.15 6.01 2.21
N THR A 156 4.20 4.81 1.65
CA THR A 156 5.45 4.07 1.42
C THR A 156 6.37 4.83 0.46
N SER A 157 5.83 5.36 -0.64
CA SER A 157 6.61 6.16 -1.61
C SER A 157 7.23 7.40 -0.97
N PHE A 158 6.46 8.08 -0.09
CA PHE A 158 6.96 9.22 0.67
C PHE A 158 8.13 8.83 1.58
N VAL A 159 8.00 7.73 2.30
CA VAL A 159 9.06 7.24 3.20
C VAL A 159 10.32 6.84 2.43
N VAL A 160 10.16 6.21 1.25
CA VAL A 160 11.26 5.86 0.34
C VAL A 160 12.02 7.10 -0.09
N GLU A 161 11.31 8.11 -0.58
CA GLU A 161 11.92 9.32 -1.09
C GLU A 161 12.54 10.16 0.04
N ASP A 162 11.84 10.30 1.17
CA ASP A 162 12.36 10.99 2.34
C ASP A 162 13.62 10.34 2.91
N PHE A 163 13.70 9.01 2.90
CA PHE A 163 14.91 8.30 3.29
C PHE A 163 16.09 8.62 2.37
N LEU A 164 15.88 8.65 1.06
CA LEU A 164 16.93 9.01 0.11
C LEU A 164 17.38 10.46 0.29
N ASP A 165 16.44 11.38 0.47
CA ASP A 165 16.74 12.80 0.73
C ASP A 165 17.54 12.98 2.02
N ASP A 166 17.15 12.29 3.09
CA ASP A 166 17.84 12.29 4.38
C ASP A 166 19.32 11.85 4.29
N HIS A 167 19.64 11.03 3.28
CA HIS A 167 21.00 10.54 3.00
C HIS A 167 21.62 11.23 1.77
N ALA A 168 21.11 12.40 1.35
CA ALA A 168 21.56 13.14 0.18
C ALA A 168 21.70 12.23 -1.07
N TYR A 169 20.72 11.33 -1.26
CA TYR A 169 20.68 10.32 -2.33
C TYR A 169 21.96 9.50 -2.48
N PHE A 170 22.74 9.36 -1.39
CA PHE A 170 24.02 8.66 -1.40
C PHE A 170 25.00 9.17 -2.47
N ALA A 171 24.98 10.47 -2.74
CA ALA A 171 25.70 11.16 -3.81
C ALA A 171 25.41 10.63 -5.23
N ALA A 172 24.31 9.93 -5.43
CA ALA A 172 23.84 9.52 -6.76
C ALA A 172 23.47 10.74 -7.61
N ARG A 173 23.65 10.61 -8.94
CA ARG A 173 23.25 11.59 -9.94
C ARG A 173 21.93 11.22 -10.61
N SER A 174 21.50 9.96 -10.47
CA SER A 174 20.22 9.48 -10.98
C SER A 174 19.59 8.48 -10.02
N THR A 175 18.27 8.32 -10.12
CA THR A 175 17.49 7.35 -9.32
C THR A 175 16.86 6.33 -10.27
N VAL A 176 17.23 5.06 -10.14
CA VAL A 176 16.67 3.97 -10.93
C VAL A 176 15.60 3.24 -10.12
N ILE A 177 14.39 3.10 -10.65
CA ILE A 177 13.25 2.48 -9.98
C ILE A 177 12.74 1.31 -10.81
N SER A 178 12.75 0.09 -10.24
CA SER A 178 12.14 -1.09 -10.87
C SER A 178 10.63 -1.10 -10.69
N SER A 179 9.95 -1.93 -11.50
CA SER A 179 8.48 -2.01 -11.52
C SER A 179 7.82 -0.64 -11.68
N ALA A 180 8.36 0.17 -12.57
CA ALA A 180 8.03 1.59 -12.73
C ALA A 180 6.56 1.88 -13.08
N SER A 181 5.78 0.86 -13.47
CA SER A 181 4.32 0.95 -13.67
C SER A 181 3.50 0.68 -12.40
N SER A 182 4.15 0.26 -11.30
CA SER A 182 3.45 0.03 -10.03
C SER A 182 3.12 1.35 -9.32
N LYS A 183 2.01 1.37 -8.61
CA LYS A 183 1.51 2.58 -7.93
C LYS A 183 2.52 3.14 -6.92
N THR A 184 3.25 2.28 -6.21
CA THR A 184 4.32 2.70 -5.28
C THR A 184 5.51 3.32 -6.04
N ALA A 185 5.94 2.71 -7.16
CA ALA A 185 7.02 3.25 -7.96
C ALA A 185 6.66 4.62 -8.57
N ILE A 186 5.41 4.77 -9.06
CA ILE A 186 4.90 6.04 -9.59
C ILE A 186 4.93 7.14 -8.52
N GLY A 187 4.51 6.82 -7.29
CA GLY A 187 4.57 7.77 -6.17
C GLY A 187 6.00 8.19 -5.83
N ALA A 188 6.93 7.22 -5.74
CA ALA A 188 8.34 7.50 -5.47
C ALA A 188 8.99 8.33 -6.60
N ALA A 189 8.71 7.99 -7.86
CA ALA A 189 9.20 8.74 -9.01
C ALA A 189 8.66 10.18 -9.04
N PHE A 190 7.36 10.37 -8.79
CA PHE A 190 6.75 11.69 -8.72
C PHE A 190 7.41 12.58 -7.66
N LEU A 191 7.70 12.04 -6.49
CA LEU A 191 8.37 12.76 -5.41
C LEU A 191 9.84 13.06 -5.75
N ALA A 192 10.59 12.08 -6.26
CA ALA A 192 11.99 12.24 -6.65
C ALA A 192 12.16 13.28 -7.78
N GLN A 193 11.30 13.26 -8.81
CA GLN A 193 11.29 14.24 -9.87
C GLN A 193 11.05 15.66 -9.35
N ARG A 194 10.10 15.82 -8.43
CA ARG A 194 9.83 17.12 -7.79
C ARG A 194 10.97 17.60 -6.91
N ARG A 195 11.73 16.70 -6.31
CA ARG A 195 12.95 17.05 -5.55
C ARG A 195 14.04 17.60 -6.47
N GLY A 196 14.15 17.09 -7.69
CA GLY A 196 15.06 17.63 -8.69
C GLY A 196 16.54 17.32 -8.43
N THR A 197 16.86 16.21 -7.77
CA THR A 197 18.24 15.82 -7.46
C THR A 197 18.98 15.15 -8.64
N GLY A 198 18.26 14.82 -9.72
CA GLY A 198 18.79 14.19 -10.93
C GLY A 198 17.71 13.44 -11.70
N PRO A 199 18.06 12.85 -12.85
CA PRO A 199 17.12 12.08 -13.66
C PRO A 199 16.52 10.90 -12.88
N VAL A 200 15.21 10.69 -13.06
CA VAL A 200 14.47 9.54 -12.54
C VAL A 200 14.29 8.53 -13.69
N VAL A 201 14.84 7.35 -13.52
CA VAL A 201 14.85 6.27 -14.52
C VAL A 201 13.87 5.18 -14.11
N GLY A 202 12.86 4.95 -14.92
CA GLY A 202 11.88 3.88 -14.71
C GLY A 202 12.23 2.63 -15.53
N VAL A 203 12.29 1.47 -14.85
CA VAL A 203 12.49 0.16 -15.50
C VAL A 203 11.20 -0.66 -15.35
N THR A 204 10.61 -1.09 -16.48
CA THR A 204 9.31 -1.75 -16.50
C THR A 204 9.24 -2.87 -17.54
N SER A 205 8.11 -3.57 -17.63
CA SER A 205 7.89 -4.56 -18.70
C SER A 205 7.61 -3.88 -20.04
N ALA A 206 7.86 -4.60 -21.15
CA ALA A 206 7.55 -4.10 -22.51
C ALA A 206 6.06 -3.75 -22.66
N SER A 207 5.16 -4.51 -22.03
CA SER A 207 3.71 -4.26 -22.06
C SER A 207 3.31 -2.95 -21.39
N ASN A 208 4.06 -2.50 -20.37
CA ASN A 208 3.76 -1.30 -19.59
C ASN A 208 4.58 -0.07 -20.03
N LEU A 209 5.48 -0.24 -21.02
CA LEU A 209 6.40 0.83 -21.45
C LEU A 209 5.67 2.11 -21.88
N ALA A 210 4.64 1.98 -22.70
CA ALA A 210 3.88 3.12 -23.21
C ALA A 210 3.15 3.88 -22.08
N PHE A 211 2.51 3.15 -21.18
CA PHE A 211 1.86 3.71 -20.01
C PHE A 211 2.88 4.47 -19.14
N THR A 212 3.99 3.82 -18.80
CA THR A 212 5.00 4.40 -17.90
C THR A 212 5.62 5.67 -18.49
N LYS A 213 5.90 5.69 -19.81
CA LYS A 213 6.36 6.89 -20.52
C LYS A 213 5.32 8.01 -20.50
N GLY A 214 4.04 7.67 -20.63
CA GLY A 214 2.93 8.62 -20.64
C GLY A 214 2.67 9.30 -19.29
N LEU A 215 3.18 8.76 -18.18
CA LEU A 215 3.01 9.35 -16.84
C LEU A 215 3.72 10.72 -16.70
N GLY A 216 4.87 10.91 -17.32
CA GLY A 216 5.63 12.16 -17.24
C GLY A 216 6.36 12.39 -15.90
N CYS A 217 6.40 11.40 -15.01
CA CYS A 217 7.16 11.45 -13.75
C CYS A 217 8.52 10.71 -13.83
N TYR A 218 8.88 10.20 -14.98
CA TYR A 218 10.18 9.60 -15.28
C TYR A 218 10.84 10.38 -16.42
N ASP A 219 12.12 10.71 -16.27
CA ASP A 219 12.90 11.35 -17.32
C ASP A 219 13.31 10.34 -18.40
N ILE A 220 13.62 9.11 -17.97
CA ILE A 220 13.97 7.99 -18.84
C ILE A 220 13.12 6.79 -18.48
N VAL A 221 12.56 6.08 -19.46
CA VAL A 221 11.86 4.81 -19.25
C VAL A 221 12.41 3.76 -20.19
N THR A 222 12.85 2.64 -19.62
CA THR A 222 13.35 1.47 -20.35
C THR A 222 12.64 0.19 -19.96
N THR A 223 12.82 -0.86 -20.74
CA THR A 223 12.30 -2.18 -20.40
C THR A 223 13.32 -3.01 -19.64
N TYR A 224 12.85 -4.07 -18.96
CA TYR A 224 13.76 -5.00 -18.31
C TYR A 224 14.80 -5.57 -19.27
N ASP A 225 14.44 -5.81 -20.55
CA ASP A 225 15.35 -6.38 -21.55
C ASP A 225 16.44 -5.40 -22.03
N ALA A 226 16.29 -4.11 -21.73
CA ALA A 226 17.20 -3.06 -22.19
C ALA A 226 17.93 -2.31 -21.06
N ILE A 227 18.03 -2.92 -19.87
CA ILE A 227 18.73 -2.34 -18.71
C ILE A 227 20.17 -1.95 -19.06
N GLU A 228 20.85 -2.78 -19.84
CA GLU A 228 22.26 -2.59 -20.22
C GLU A 228 22.48 -1.44 -21.21
N SER A 229 21.40 -0.83 -21.73
CA SER A 229 21.47 0.38 -22.57
C SER A 229 21.44 1.68 -21.78
N LEU A 230 21.23 1.63 -20.47
CA LEU A 230 21.25 2.82 -19.62
C LEU A 230 22.67 3.38 -19.48
N ASP A 231 22.76 4.70 -19.34
CA ASP A 231 24.03 5.36 -19.01
C ASP A 231 24.51 4.93 -17.61
N ARG A 232 25.80 4.69 -17.48
CA ARG A 232 26.44 4.20 -16.23
C ARG A 232 26.89 5.36 -15.34
N ASP A 233 25.98 6.27 -15.04
CA ASP A 233 26.20 7.33 -14.08
C ASP A 233 26.06 6.82 -12.64
N ALA A 234 26.63 7.57 -11.67
CA ALA A 234 26.43 7.29 -10.26
C ALA A 234 24.93 7.26 -9.92
N SER A 235 24.40 6.11 -9.54
CA SER A 235 22.96 5.87 -9.39
C SER A 235 22.61 5.22 -8.06
N CYS A 236 21.46 5.59 -7.50
CA CYS A 236 20.79 4.78 -6.48
C CYS A 236 19.68 3.94 -7.12
N TYR A 237 19.45 2.76 -6.59
CA TYR A 237 18.45 1.81 -7.08
C TYR A 237 17.38 1.54 -6.03
N ILE A 238 16.11 1.58 -6.46
CA ILE A 238 14.95 1.26 -5.66
C ILE A 238 14.26 0.03 -6.27
N ASP A 239 14.33 -1.09 -5.58
CA ASP A 239 13.62 -2.32 -5.95
C ASP A 239 12.24 -2.36 -5.29
N ILE A 240 11.19 -2.21 -6.11
CA ILE A 240 9.80 -2.18 -5.61
C ILE A 240 9.19 -3.59 -5.54
N ALA A 241 9.58 -4.50 -6.43
CA ALA A 241 8.90 -5.80 -6.56
C ALA A 241 9.72 -7.00 -6.06
N GLY A 242 10.99 -6.80 -5.68
CA GLY A 242 11.84 -7.90 -5.24
C GLY A 242 12.20 -8.89 -6.36
N ASN A 243 12.27 -8.42 -7.62
CA ASN A 243 12.65 -9.28 -8.73
C ASN A 243 14.16 -9.44 -8.78
N ARG A 244 14.64 -10.59 -8.32
CA ARG A 244 16.08 -10.91 -8.18
C ARG A 244 16.87 -10.81 -9.47
N ASP A 245 16.31 -11.26 -10.60
CA ASP A 245 16.99 -11.22 -11.90
C ASP A 245 17.19 -9.77 -12.35
N VAL A 246 16.17 -8.92 -12.17
CA VAL A 246 16.25 -7.48 -12.45
C VAL A 246 17.30 -6.83 -11.55
N THR A 247 17.26 -7.11 -10.27
CA THR A 247 18.22 -6.57 -9.29
C THR A 247 19.65 -6.98 -9.63
N GLN A 248 19.89 -8.26 -9.93
CA GLN A 248 21.23 -8.73 -10.37
C GLN A 248 21.70 -8.01 -11.62
N ARG A 249 20.85 -7.85 -12.64
CA ARG A 249 21.20 -7.14 -13.88
C ARG A 249 21.52 -5.67 -13.65
N ILE A 250 20.74 -4.97 -12.81
CA ILE A 250 21.02 -3.59 -12.41
C ILE A 250 22.39 -3.50 -11.74
N HIS A 251 22.67 -4.37 -10.77
CA HIS A 251 23.94 -4.39 -10.07
C HIS A 251 25.12 -4.70 -10.99
N HIS A 252 25.00 -5.65 -11.88
CA HIS A 252 26.06 -5.97 -12.86
C HIS A 252 26.27 -4.84 -13.85
N HIS A 253 25.18 -4.17 -14.30
CA HIS A 253 25.27 -3.08 -15.25
C HIS A 253 25.99 -1.86 -14.65
N PHE A 254 25.54 -1.40 -13.49
CA PHE A 254 26.10 -0.21 -12.85
C PHE A 254 27.43 -0.46 -12.14
N GLY A 255 27.62 -1.65 -11.56
CA GLY A 255 28.83 -2.01 -10.83
C GLY A 255 29.16 -0.99 -9.71
N ASP A 256 30.35 -0.43 -9.73
CA ASP A 256 30.83 0.57 -8.77
C ASP A 256 30.13 1.94 -8.90
N GLN A 257 29.38 2.17 -9.98
CA GLN A 257 28.54 3.36 -10.15
C GLN A 257 27.19 3.25 -9.39
N LEU A 258 26.82 2.06 -8.90
CA LEU A 258 25.68 1.93 -8.02
C LEU A 258 26.07 2.37 -6.61
N THR A 259 25.58 3.53 -6.18
CA THR A 259 25.96 4.11 -4.89
C THR A 259 25.14 3.58 -3.71
N TYR A 260 23.88 3.16 -3.99
CA TYR A 260 22.98 2.57 -3.01
C TYR A 260 21.97 1.65 -3.69
N SER A 261 21.50 0.63 -2.99
CA SER A 261 20.49 -0.31 -3.45
C SER A 261 19.48 -0.56 -2.33
N MET A 262 18.22 -0.15 -2.57
CA MET A 262 17.12 -0.27 -1.63
C MET A 262 16.15 -1.35 -2.08
N ILE A 263 15.73 -2.20 -1.14
CA ILE A 263 14.61 -3.14 -1.31
C ILE A 263 13.40 -2.58 -0.57
N VAL A 264 12.29 -2.38 -1.26
CA VAL A 264 11.02 -1.89 -0.69
C VAL A 264 10.00 -3.02 -0.56
N GLY A 265 9.86 -3.83 -1.60
CA GLY A 265 8.91 -4.93 -1.67
C GLY A 265 9.62 -6.27 -1.81
N ASP A 266 10.21 -6.80 -0.74
CA ASP A 266 10.64 -8.19 -0.69
C ASP A 266 9.80 -8.94 0.34
N THR A 267 9.16 -10.01 -0.13
CA THR A 267 8.31 -10.87 0.67
C THR A 267 9.07 -12.08 1.23
N HIS A 268 10.36 -12.25 0.89
CA HIS A 268 11.18 -13.41 1.26
C HIS A 268 12.49 -13.01 1.94
N TRP A 269 12.39 -12.22 3.00
CA TRP A 269 13.55 -11.90 3.84
C TRP A 269 13.84 -13.05 4.80
N ASP A 270 14.44 -14.11 4.30
CA ASP A 270 14.98 -15.21 5.09
C ASP A 270 16.47 -15.44 4.79
N ALA A 271 17.14 -16.25 5.60
CA ALA A 271 18.57 -16.54 5.44
C ALA A 271 18.91 -17.20 4.08
N ALA A 272 17.94 -17.82 3.41
CA ALA A 272 18.14 -18.38 2.08
C ALA A 272 18.10 -17.28 0.99
N ALA A 273 17.38 -16.17 1.22
CA ALA A 273 17.38 -15.01 0.34
C ALA A 273 18.73 -14.29 0.33
N GLU A 274 19.42 -14.25 1.45
CA GLU A 274 20.75 -13.61 1.59
C GLU A 274 21.83 -14.27 0.70
N LEU A 275 21.73 -15.58 0.46
CA LEU A 275 22.65 -16.33 -0.42
C LEU A 275 22.50 -16.00 -1.93
N GLN A 276 21.44 -15.25 -2.31
CA GLN A 276 21.15 -14.87 -3.70
C GLN A 276 21.28 -13.37 -3.98
N LEU A 277 21.80 -12.60 -3.01
CA LEU A 277 22.06 -11.19 -3.21
C LEU A 277 23.14 -10.97 -4.28
N PRO A 278 23.10 -9.85 -5.03
CA PRO A 278 24.16 -9.50 -5.96
C PRO A 278 25.52 -9.43 -5.26
N ASN A 279 26.55 -9.92 -5.94
CA ASN A 279 27.93 -9.88 -5.46
C ASN A 279 28.73 -8.70 -6.03
N VAL A 280 28.06 -7.78 -6.74
CA VAL A 280 28.64 -6.59 -7.37
C VAL A 280 27.88 -5.36 -6.89
N GLY A 281 28.59 -4.26 -6.64
CA GLY A 281 28.03 -3.03 -6.10
C GLY A 281 27.68 -3.10 -4.60
N PRO A 282 26.89 -2.16 -4.08
CA PRO A 282 26.52 -2.12 -2.68
C PRO A 282 25.58 -3.29 -2.30
N LYS A 283 25.68 -3.78 -1.06
CA LYS A 283 24.71 -4.76 -0.58
C LYS A 283 23.31 -4.14 -0.58
N PRO A 284 22.28 -4.79 -1.17
CA PRO A 284 20.92 -4.32 -1.08
C PRO A 284 20.45 -4.26 0.38
N GLU A 285 19.77 -3.17 0.74
CA GLU A 285 19.26 -2.93 2.11
C GLU A 285 17.75 -2.82 2.10
N PHE A 286 17.09 -3.52 3.02
CA PHE A 286 15.66 -3.45 3.18
C PHE A 286 15.25 -2.15 3.88
N LEU A 287 14.36 -1.37 3.28
CA LEU A 287 13.80 -0.18 3.91
C LEU A 287 12.75 -0.58 4.96
N PHE A 288 13.11 -0.44 6.23
CA PHE A 288 12.14 -0.61 7.30
C PHE A 288 11.47 0.73 7.62
N ALA A 289 10.37 1.00 6.94
CA ALA A 289 9.62 2.26 7.01
C ALA A 289 9.35 2.78 8.44
N PRO A 290 9.00 1.93 9.45
CA PRO A 290 8.78 2.42 10.82
C PRO A 290 9.97 3.15 11.44
N VAL A 291 11.21 2.81 11.08
CA VAL A 291 12.41 3.49 11.59
C VAL A 291 12.49 4.92 11.05
N GLN A 292 12.28 5.10 9.75
CA GLN A 292 12.28 6.44 9.13
C GLN A 292 11.14 7.30 9.65
N ILE A 293 9.94 6.73 9.79
CA ILE A 293 8.79 7.42 10.37
C ILE A 293 9.07 7.88 11.80
N ALA A 294 9.66 7.01 12.63
CA ALA A 294 10.01 7.36 14.01
C ALA A 294 11.07 8.47 14.05
N LYS A 295 12.08 8.42 13.17
CA LYS A 295 13.08 9.47 13.01
C LYS A 295 12.42 10.81 12.67
N ARG A 296 11.57 10.84 11.64
CA ARG A 296 10.90 12.07 11.21
C ARG A 296 9.90 12.60 12.23
N THR A 297 9.23 11.71 12.95
CA THR A 297 8.39 12.13 14.09
C THR A 297 9.21 12.82 15.18
N LYS A 298 10.45 12.38 15.41
CA LYS A 298 11.36 13.04 16.34
C LYS A 298 11.88 14.38 15.78
N ASP A 299 12.22 14.44 14.50
CA ASP A 299 12.82 15.61 13.86
C ASP A 299 11.82 16.76 13.66
N TRP A 300 10.58 16.43 13.27
CA TRP A 300 9.56 17.42 12.86
C TRP A 300 8.34 17.49 13.79
N GLY A 301 8.24 16.58 14.76
CA GLY A 301 7.00 16.33 15.49
C GLY A 301 5.98 15.57 14.64
N ARG A 302 4.95 15.06 15.29
CA ARG A 302 3.87 14.33 14.61
C ARG A 302 3.12 15.21 13.61
N ASP A 303 2.73 16.41 14.05
CA ASP A 303 1.97 17.33 13.20
C ASP A 303 2.79 17.80 12.00
N GLY A 304 4.10 18.06 12.16
CA GLY A 304 4.98 18.44 11.06
C GLY A 304 5.21 17.31 10.05
N LEU A 305 5.22 16.03 10.47
CA LEU A 305 5.24 14.90 9.55
C LEU A 305 3.90 14.78 8.80
N GLU A 306 2.77 14.84 9.52
CA GLU A 306 1.43 14.76 8.91
C GLU A 306 1.20 15.90 7.88
N GLU A 307 1.68 17.12 8.16
CA GLU A 307 1.61 18.26 7.25
C GLU A 307 2.38 18.00 5.95
N ARG A 308 3.65 17.57 6.03
CA ARG A 308 4.52 17.32 4.86
C ARG A 308 4.00 16.20 4.00
N VAL A 309 3.55 15.09 4.62
CA VAL A 309 2.90 13.99 3.91
C VAL A 309 1.62 14.47 3.24
N GLY A 310 0.78 15.24 3.95
CA GLY A 310 -0.47 15.76 3.44
C GLY A 310 -0.30 16.75 2.27
N GLU A 311 0.71 17.63 2.31
CA GLU A 311 1.06 18.50 1.19
C GLU A 311 1.49 17.71 -0.05
N SER A 312 2.39 16.76 0.13
CA SER A 312 2.87 15.90 -0.95
C SER A 312 1.74 15.05 -1.51
N TRP A 313 0.84 14.55 -0.65
CA TRP A 313 -0.34 13.78 -1.04
C TRP A 313 -1.31 14.58 -1.90
N ARG A 314 -1.59 15.83 -1.55
CA ARG A 314 -2.50 16.67 -2.36
C ARG A 314 -1.99 16.82 -3.78
N LEU A 315 -0.69 17.09 -3.95
CA LEU A 315 -0.06 17.24 -5.27
C LEU A 315 -0.06 15.91 -6.04
N PHE A 316 0.22 14.80 -5.37
CA PHE A 316 0.18 13.48 -5.99
C PHE A 316 -1.26 13.08 -6.36
N GLY A 317 -2.25 13.41 -5.55
CA GLY A 317 -3.66 13.15 -5.86
C GLY A 317 -4.12 13.87 -7.13
N ASP A 318 -3.72 15.14 -7.31
CA ASP A 318 -4.01 15.89 -8.53
C ASP A 318 -3.29 15.31 -9.77
N PHE A 319 -2.07 14.83 -9.60
CA PHE A 319 -1.35 14.11 -10.64
C PHE A 319 -2.02 12.76 -10.96
N ALA A 320 -2.46 12.04 -9.94
CA ALA A 320 -3.09 10.72 -10.11
C ALA A 320 -4.39 10.78 -10.91
N GLN A 321 -5.17 11.85 -10.81
CA GLN A 321 -6.39 12.05 -11.62
C GLN A 321 -6.14 12.04 -13.14
N GLN A 322 -4.91 12.31 -13.57
CA GLN A 322 -4.59 12.40 -15.00
C GLN A 322 -4.41 11.02 -15.64
N TRP A 323 -4.12 9.98 -14.84
CA TRP A 323 -3.79 8.66 -15.36
C TRP A 323 -4.55 7.50 -14.71
N LEU A 324 -5.12 7.70 -13.50
CA LEU A 324 -5.84 6.65 -12.79
C LEU A 324 -7.32 6.66 -13.16
N THR A 325 -7.84 5.50 -13.51
CA THR A 325 -9.28 5.26 -13.74
C THR A 325 -9.80 4.26 -12.72
N SER A 326 -10.96 4.55 -12.11
CA SER A 326 -11.64 3.64 -11.19
C SER A 326 -12.54 2.68 -11.97
N ASP A 327 -12.36 1.37 -11.76
CA ASP A 327 -13.28 0.31 -12.14
C ASP A 327 -14.14 -0.03 -10.93
N VAL A 328 -15.37 0.48 -10.92
CA VAL A 328 -16.29 0.33 -9.77
C VAL A 328 -17.05 -0.98 -9.88
N ARG A 329 -16.90 -1.84 -8.88
CA ARG A 329 -17.54 -3.15 -8.77
C ARG A 329 -18.60 -3.13 -7.67
N THR A 330 -19.86 -3.29 -8.03
CA THR A 330 -20.99 -3.22 -7.10
C THR A 330 -21.61 -4.59 -6.91
N GLY A 331 -21.78 -5.00 -5.66
CA GLY A 331 -22.41 -6.27 -5.29
C GLY A 331 -21.45 -7.47 -5.31
N ALA A 332 -21.86 -8.54 -4.65
CA ALA A 332 -21.02 -9.68 -4.33
C ALA A 332 -20.36 -10.35 -5.55
N SER A 333 -21.11 -10.57 -6.65
CA SER A 333 -20.56 -11.23 -7.85
C SER A 333 -19.46 -10.39 -8.48
N ALA A 334 -19.71 -9.09 -8.72
CA ALA A 334 -18.75 -8.20 -9.35
C ALA A 334 -17.50 -7.97 -8.49
N ILE A 335 -17.67 -7.91 -7.17
CA ILE A 335 -16.54 -7.79 -6.22
C ILE A 335 -15.68 -9.05 -6.25
N ARG A 336 -16.28 -10.24 -6.26
CA ARG A 336 -15.53 -11.51 -6.38
C ARG A 336 -14.77 -11.60 -7.71
N GLU A 337 -15.39 -11.20 -8.81
CA GLU A 337 -14.73 -11.12 -10.12
C GLU A 337 -13.56 -10.14 -10.08
N GLY A 338 -13.75 -8.93 -9.51
CA GLY A 338 -12.69 -7.94 -9.31
C GLY A 338 -11.52 -8.47 -8.48
N TYR A 339 -11.81 -9.25 -7.43
CA TYR A 339 -10.78 -9.92 -6.64
C TYR A 339 -9.94 -10.88 -7.50
N PHE A 340 -10.57 -11.73 -8.30
CA PHE A 340 -9.84 -12.65 -9.18
C PHE A 340 -9.10 -11.92 -10.32
N ASP A 341 -9.66 -10.83 -10.85
CA ASP A 341 -8.97 -10.00 -11.84
C ASP A 341 -7.67 -9.43 -11.29
N VAL A 342 -7.67 -8.98 -10.03
CA VAL A 342 -6.46 -8.50 -9.35
C VAL A 342 -5.50 -9.65 -9.04
N CYS A 343 -6.02 -10.78 -8.53
CA CYS A 343 -5.22 -11.97 -8.20
C CYS A 343 -4.47 -12.52 -9.41
N ASP A 344 -5.10 -12.49 -10.58
CA ASP A 344 -4.53 -12.99 -11.84
C ASP A 344 -3.73 -11.92 -12.62
N GLY A 345 -3.59 -10.70 -12.08
CA GLY A 345 -2.86 -9.62 -12.71
C GLY A 345 -3.49 -9.08 -14.00
N ARG A 346 -4.83 -9.24 -14.16
CA ARG A 346 -5.56 -8.77 -15.36
C ARG A 346 -5.88 -7.28 -15.36
N ILE A 347 -5.65 -6.60 -14.25
CA ILE A 347 -5.93 -5.16 -14.12
C ILE A 347 -4.78 -4.34 -14.68
N ALA A 348 -5.08 -3.47 -15.63
CA ALA A 348 -4.10 -2.56 -16.21
C ALA A 348 -3.52 -1.61 -15.13
N PRO A 349 -2.26 -1.17 -15.22
CA PRO A 349 -1.64 -0.34 -14.20
C PRO A 349 -2.32 1.03 -14.02
N SER A 350 -3.00 1.54 -15.07
CA SER A 350 -3.81 2.77 -15.03
C SER A 350 -5.18 2.58 -14.38
N VAL A 351 -5.56 1.36 -14.02
CA VAL A 351 -6.87 1.05 -13.44
C VAL A 351 -6.75 0.67 -11.98
N GLY A 352 -7.71 1.09 -11.17
CA GLY A 352 -7.88 0.66 -9.80
C GLY A 352 -9.28 0.09 -9.59
N VAL A 353 -9.38 -1.08 -8.97
CA VAL A 353 -10.67 -1.70 -8.66
C VAL A 353 -11.19 -1.12 -7.35
N VAL A 354 -12.35 -0.51 -7.40
CA VAL A 354 -13.07 0.04 -6.24
C VAL A 354 -14.36 -0.76 -6.05
N CYS A 355 -14.58 -1.24 -4.85
CA CYS A 355 -15.69 -2.09 -4.49
C CYS A 355 -16.67 -1.36 -3.57
N GLU A 356 -17.96 -1.56 -3.80
CA GLU A 356 -19.02 -0.98 -2.99
C GLU A 356 -20.24 -1.88 -2.90
N SER A 357 -21.04 -1.72 -1.85
CA SER A 357 -22.31 -2.44 -1.66
C SER A 357 -22.15 -3.96 -1.75
N LEU A 358 -21.37 -4.55 -0.85
CA LEU A 358 -21.24 -6.02 -0.74
C LEU A 358 -22.55 -6.69 -0.25
N THR A 359 -23.54 -5.91 0.11
CA THR A 359 -24.86 -6.38 0.60
C THR A 359 -25.87 -6.53 -0.54
#